data_3c3326d2f3da05fc7bd3948aa07084b1
#
_entry.id   3c3326d2f3da05fc7bd3948aa07084b1
#
_cell.length_a   1.000
_cell.length_b   1.000
_cell.length_c   1.000
_cell.angle_alpha   90.00
_cell.angle_beta   90.00
_cell.angle_gamma   90.00
#
_symmetry.space_group_name_H-M   'P 1'
#
loop_
_entity.id
_entity.type
_entity.pdbx_description
1 polymer ?
#
loop_
_entity_poly.entity_id
_entity_poly.type
_entity_poly.pdbx_seq_one_letter_code
_entity_poly.pdbx_strand_id
1 'polypeptide(L)'
;MIRNSSDEGFQQWMFQYGGSIALTLPTSGKVAFLGWDGRQITAFYRQFDYPTGMAVHGEQLLITSRQRITLYANNRQLSYDYDPQTPGVYDSCYLPRASWYVGEVYPRETAFDKQGMLFVNTRFSCLARPSFKYHFETAWKPEFVSEVVPEDRCHLSGVAIAENQAAYVTAFGATNTQEGWKENLLTSGVLINVPANQVVLRGLCMPHSPRWYKGCLWFLNSGAGELWVLSPRTNDVKVVCSLPGYVHGLDFWNDYAIIGVSLPRNGENNGENGRLPFMRKNQKPFCGVVVLNIHSGQIAGIFQFLQGCSEIFDLRLLPKSRRVALLTLDKPACHEAVTCDQASWWIRPKS
;
A
#
# COMPACT_ATOMS: atom_id res chain seq x y z
N MET A 1 -1.99 2.88 -22.75
CA MET A 1 -1.69 1.43 -22.53
C MET A 1 -0.56 1.34 -21.52
N ILE A 2 -0.65 0.45 -20.52
CA ILE A 2 0.44 0.21 -19.57
C ILE A 2 1.38 -0.84 -20.19
N ARG A 3 2.69 -0.55 -20.23
CA ARG A 3 3.74 -1.48 -20.65
C ARG A 3 4.68 -1.74 -19.50
N ASN A 4 5.14 -2.99 -19.36
CA ASN A 4 6.03 -3.41 -18.29
C ASN A 4 7.10 -4.38 -18.78
N SER A 5 8.10 -4.62 -17.94
CA SER A 5 9.11 -5.65 -18.08
C SER A 5 9.48 -6.19 -16.69
N SER A 6 10.05 -7.38 -16.65
CA SER A 6 10.64 -7.97 -15.44
C SER A 6 11.96 -8.66 -15.80
N ASP A 7 12.92 -8.64 -14.89
CA ASP A 7 14.10 -9.42 -15.00
C ASP A 7 13.88 -10.90 -14.60
N GLU A 8 14.86 -11.75 -14.86
CA GLU A 8 14.78 -13.18 -14.53
C GLU A 8 14.67 -13.41 -13.03
N GLY A 9 15.35 -12.60 -12.22
CA GLY A 9 15.30 -12.69 -10.76
C GLY A 9 13.89 -12.48 -10.21
N PHE A 10 13.17 -11.47 -10.72
CA PHE A 10 11.78 -11.22 -10.34
C PHE A 10 10.85 -12.35 -10.77
N GLN A 11 11.03 -12.89 -11.98
CA GLN A 11 10.25 -14.02 -12.49
C GLN A 11 10.47 -15.27 -11.64
N GLN A 12 11.72 -15.58 -11.29
CA GLN A 12 12.06 -16.69 -10.42
C GLN A 12 11.49 -16.54 -9.02
N TRP A 13 11.54 -15.32 -8.46
CA TRP A 13 10.94 -15.03 -7.17
C TRP A 13 9.40 -15.19 -7.19
N MET A 14 8.72 -14.67 -8.22
CA MET A 14 7.27 -14.85 -8.39
C MET A 14 6.85 -16.31 -8.51
N PHE A 15 7.63 -17.11 -9.23
CA PHE A 15 7.42 -18.56 -9.32
C PHE A 15 7.50 -19.23 -7.94
N GLN A 16 8.54 -18.89 -7.15
CA GLN A 16 8.73 -19.43 -5.79
C GLN A 16 7.67 -18.95 -4.81
N TYR A 17 7.29 -17.67 -4.90
CA TYR A 17 6.28 -17.08 -4.04
C TYR A 17 4.90 -17.76 -4.24
N GLY A 18 4.53 -18.06 -5.46
CA GLY A 18 3.29 -18.76 -5.80
C GLY A 18 2.00 -18.01 -5.48
N GLY A 19 2.07 -16.67 -5.41
CA GLY A 19 0.97 -15.74 -5.17
C GLY A 19 0.95 -14.60 -6.16
N SER A 20 0.25 -13.51 -5.83
CA SER A 20 0.20 -12.26 -6.59
C SER A 20 0.60 -11.07 -5.74
N ILE A 21 1.00 -9.99 -6.41
CA ILE A 21 1.23 -8.68 -5.81
C ILE A 21 0.09 -7.76 -6.22
N ALA A 22 -0.68 -7.23 -5.26
CA ALA A 22 -1.63 -6.16 -5.50
C ALA A 22 -0.94 -4.80 -5.38
N LEU A 23 -1.22 -3.87 -6.30
CA LEU A 23 -0.62 -2.53 -6.37
C LEU A 23 -1.72 -1.48 -6.51
N THR A 24 -1.63 -0.38 -5.79
CA THR A 24 -2.40 0.83 -6.07
C THR A 24 -1.57 1.83 -6.87
N LEU A 25 -2.16 2.33 -7.96
CA LEU A 25 -1.54 3.20 -8.97
C LEU A 25 -2.38 4.48 -9.10
N PRO A 26 -2.27 5.44 -8.16
CA PRO A 26 -3.18 6.58 -8.09
C PRO A 26 -3.15 7.47 -9.31
N THR A 27 -1.97 7.79 -9.84
CA THR A 27 -1.82 8.65 -11.04
C THR A 27 -2.38 8.00 -12.30
N SER A 28 -2.43 6.67 -12.35
CA SER A 28 -3.05 5.91 -13.44
C SER A 28 -4.53 5.59 -13.18
N GLY A 29 -5.04 5.90 -11.98
CA GLY A 29 -6.41 5.57 -11.55
C GLY A 29 -6.69 4.06 -11.56
N LYS A 30 -5.73 3.23 -11.15
CA LYS A 30 -5.86 1.77 -11.27
C LYS A 30 -5.38 1.03 -10.02
N VAL A 31 -6.01 -0.12 -9.81
CA VAL A 31 -5.43 -1.21 -9.00
C VAL A 31 -4.95 -2.28 -9.96
N ALA A 32 -3.73 -2.77 -9.75
CA ALA A 32 -3.12 -3.82 -10.54
C ALA A 32 -2.86 -5.06 -9.69
N PHE A 33 -2.97 -6.24 -10.29
CA PHE A 33 -2.57 -7.50 -9.70
C PHE A 33 -1.53 -8.14 -10.61
N LEU A 34 -0.29 -8.23 -10.12
CA LEU A 34 0.79 -8.94 -10.81
C LEU A 34 0.76 -10.40 -10.37
N GLY A 35 0.62 -11.30 -11.30
CA GLY A 35 0.52 -12.72 -11.06
C GLY A 35 1.51 -13.53 -11.92
N TRP A 36 1.43 -14.85 -11.83
CA TRP A 36 2.25 -15.78 -12.57
C TRP A 36 1.40 -16.87 -13.22
N ASP A 37 1.50 -17.05 -14.56
CA ASP A 37 0.72 -18.04 -15.28
C ASP A 37 1.43 -19.39 -15.51
N GLY A 38 2.61 -19.54 -14.93
CA GLY A 38 3.47 -20.70 -15.11
C GLY A 38 4.63 -20.45 -16.09
N ARG A 39 4.59 -19.36 -16.86
CA ARG A 39 5.60 -19.02 -17.88
C ARG A 39 6.09 -17.59 -17.80
N GLN A 40 5.19 -16.66 -17.47
CA GLN A 40 5.48 -15.23 -17.45
C GLN A 40 4.65 -14.48 -16.41
N ILE A 41 5.06 -13.26 -16.13
CA ILE A 41 4.28 -12.32 -15.32
C ILE A 41 3.01 -11.92 -16.07
N THR A 42 1.88 -12.02 -15.39
CA THR A 42 0.59 -11.51 -15.86
C THR A 42 0.19 -10.27 -15.07
N ALA A 43 -0.56 -9.38 -15.68
CA ALA A 43 -1.07 -8.19 -15.01
C ALA A 43 -2.56 -8.02 -15.29
N PHE A 44 -3.35 -7.92 -14.22
CA PHE A 44 -4.78 -7.64 -14.26
C PHE A 44 -5.02 -6.24 -13.70
N TYR A 45 -5.84 -5.43 -14.36
CA TYR A 45 -6.07 -4.04 -13.97
C TYR A 45 -7.56 -3.76 -13.76
N ARG A 46 -7.87 -2.93 -12.74
CA ARG A 46 -9.20 -2.35 -12.54
C ARG A 46 -9.11 -0.84 -12.34
N GLN A 47 -10.12 -0.15 -12.85
CA GLN A 47 -10.25 1.31 -12.69
C GLN A 47 -10.74 1.65 -11.29
N PHE A 48 -10.09 2.64 -10.67
CA PHE A 48 -10.44 3.20 -9.37
C PHE A 48 -10.27 4.71 -9.39
N ASP A 49 -11.04 5.41 -8.55
CA ASP A 49 -10.82 6.84 -8.34
C ASP A 49 -9.72 7.06 -7.29
N TYR A 50 -8.51 7.36 -7.78
CA TYR A 50 -7.34 7.65 -6.97
C TYR A 50 -7.08 6.64 -5.83
N PRO A 51 -6.78 5.37 -6.16
CA PRO A 51 -6.57 4.34 -5.15
C PRO A 51 -5.29 4.60 -4.36
N THR A 52 -5.36 4.42 -3.02
CA THR A 52 -4.26 4.67 -2.10
C THR A 52 -3.90 3.41 -1.31
N GLY A 53 -4.28 3.31 -0.04
CA GLY A 53 -3.92 2.19 0.83
C GLY A 53 -4.65 0.89 0.53
N MET A 54 -4.01 -0.21 0.89
CA MET A 54 -4.60 -1.54 0.89
C MET A 54 -4.29 -2.28 2.20
N ALA A 55 -5.17 -3.20 2.60
CA ALA A 55 -4.90 -4.16 3.66
C ALA A 55 -5.47 -5.52 3.30
N VAL A 56 -4.75 -6.57 3.71
CA VAL A 56 -5.16 -7.97 3.52
C VAL A 56 -5.34 -8.63 4.88
N HIS A 57 -6.46 -9.33 5.07
CA HIS A 57 -6.71 -10.15 6.25
C HIS A 57 -7.44 -11.43 5.84
N GLY A 58 -6.74 -12.55 5.85
CA GLY A 58 -7.25 -13.81 5.31
C GLY A 58 -7.67 -13.67 3.84
N GLU A 59 -8.92 -13.96 3.53
CA GLU A 59 -9.49 -13.83 2.18
C GLU A 59 -10.13 -12.44 1.93
N GLN A 60 -9.88 -11.47 2.81
CA GLN A 60 -10.40 -10.11 2.69
C GLN A 60 -9.32 -9.15 2.18
N LEU A 61 -9.72 -8.21 1.34
CA LEU A 61 -8.90 -7.13 0.81
C LEU A 61 -9.63 -5.81 0.98
N LEU A 62 -9.04 -4.86 1.71
CA LEU A 62 -9.45 -3.46 1.72
C LEU A 62 -8.72 -2.70 0.64
N ILE A 63 -9.44 -1.85 -0.08
CA ILE A 63 -8.89 -0.88 -1.02
C ILE A 63 -9.46 0.49 -0.69
N THR A 64 -8.57 1.42 -0.45
CA THR A 64 -8.90 2.82 -0.18
C THR A 64 -8.83 3.61 -1.48
N SER A 65 -9.81 4.45 -1.73
CA SER A 65 -9.83 5.40 -2.85
C SER A 65 -10.09 6.81 -2.32
N ARG A 66 -10.19 7.81 -3.18
CA ARG A 66 -10.31 9.24 -2.81
C ARG A 66 -11.21 9.51 -1.60
N GLN A 67 -12.44 9.00 -1.61
CA GLN A 67 -13.45 9.27 -0.57
C GLN A 67 -14.07 8.01 0.01
N ARG A 68 -13.52 6.83 -0.33
CA ARG A 68 -14.19 5.56 -0.05
C ARG A 68 -13.19 4.47 0.31
N ILE A 69 -13.57 3.65 1.27
CA ILE A 69 -12.89 2.40 1.62
C ILE A 69 -13.83 1.26 1.25
N THR A 70 -13.38 0.33 0.41
CA THR A 70 -14.17 -0.82 -0.03
C THR A 70 -13.54 -2.11 0.47
N LEU A 71 -14.36 -2.94 1.11
CA LEU A 71 -14.02 -4.30 1.50
C LEU A 71 -14.41 -5.26 0.38
N TYR A 72 -13.46 -6.06 -0.05
CA TYR A 72 -13.63 -7.17 -0.98
C TYR A 72 -13.40 -8.49 -0.25
N ALA A 73 -14.12 -9.53 -0.66
CA ALA A 73 -13.86 -10.89 -0.22
C ALA A 73 -13.54 -11.78 -1.42
N ASN A 74 -12.51 -12.61 -1.28
CA ASN A 74 -12.14 -13.58 -2.28
C ASN A 74 -13.14 -14.74 -2.31
N ASN A 75 -13.51 -15.16 -3.51
CA ASN A 75 -14.31 -16.37 -3.74
C ASN A 75 -13.62 -17.24 -4.81
N ARG A 76 -12.97 -18.31 -4.36
CA ARG A 76 -12.24 -19.22 -5.24
C ARG A 76 -13.15 -20.06 -6.12
N GLN A 77 -14.37 -20.35 -5.65
CA GLN A 77 -15.33 -21.14 -6.43
C GLN A 77 -15.77 -20.38 -7.69
N LEU A 78 -16.03 -19.08 -7.57
CA LEU A 78 -16.39 -18.24 -8.71
C LEU A 78 -15.22 -17.91 -9.64
N SER A 79 -13.99 -18.06 -9.18
CA SER A 79 -12.83 -17.69 -9.99
C SER A 79 -12.66 -18.55 -11.22
N TYR A 80 -13.05 -19.84 -11.16
CA TYR A 80 -12.89 -20.77 -12.27
C TYR A 80 -13.66 -20.32 -13.52
N ASP A 81 -14.91 -19.90 -13.36
CA ASP A 81 -15.79 -19.46 -14.44
C ASP A 81 -15.92 -17.94 -14.54
N TYR A 82 -14.98 -17.19 -13.96
CA TYR A 82 -14.96 -15.72 -14.07
C TYR A 82 -14.99 -15.27 -15.53
N ASP A 83 -14.14 -15.85 -16.36
CA ASP A 83 -14.19 -15.69 -17.81
C ASP A 83 -14.68 -17.01 -18.45
N PRO A 84 -15.93 -17.06 -18.96
CA PRO A 84 -16.47 -18.27 -19.56
C PRO A 84 -15.74 -18.75 -20.82
N GLN A 85 -15.05 -17.84 -21.50
CA GLN A 85 -14.28 -18.18 -22.70
C GLN A 85 -12.94 -18.85 -22.35
N THR A 86 -12.43 -18.57 -21.16
CA THR A 86 -11.15 -19.10 -20.69
C THR A 86 -11.27 -19.61 -19.24
N PRO A 87 -12.06 -20.67 -18.97
CA PRO A 87 -12.26 -21.19 -17.62
C PRO A 87 -10.94 -21.67 -17.01
N GLY A 88 -10.80 -21.49 -15.67
CA GLY A 88 -9.62 -21.91 -14.94
C GLY A 88 -8.39 -20.98 -15.06
N VAL A 89 -8.52 -19.86 -15.79
CA VAL A 89 -7.45 -18.87 -15.91
C VAL A 89 -7.19 -18.15 -14.58
N TYR A 90 -8.23 -17.89 -13.80
CA TYR A 90 -8.15 -17.22 -12.48
C TYR A 90 -8.34 -18.23 -11.37
N ASP A 91 -7.60 -18.05 -10.28
CA ASP A 91 -7.70 -18.89 -9.06
C ASP A 91 -8.23 -18.11 -7.86
N SER A 92 -8.50 -16.82 -8.03
CA SER A 92 -9.06 -15.93 -7.03
C SER A 92 -9.95 -14.88 -7.70
N CYS A 93 -11.13 -14.64 -7.12
CA CYS A 93 -12.06 -13.62 -7.58
C CYS A 93 -12.55 -12.80 -6.39
N TYR A 94 -12.12 -11.56 -6.29
CA TYR A 94 -12.51 -10.65 -5.22
C TYR A 94 -13.80 -9.91 -5.59
N LEU A 95 -14.82 -10.03 -4.72
CA LEU A 95 -16.12 -9.38 -4.88
C LEU A 95 -16.31 -8.30 -3.81
N PRO A 96 -16.90 -7.13 -4.15
CA PRO A 96 -17.21 -6.11 -3.17
C PRO A 96 -18.23 -6.61 -2.15
N ARG A 97 -18.05 -6.27 -0.88
CA ARG A 97 -18.94 -6.64 0.22
C ARG A 97 -19.55 -5.45 0.92
N ALA A 98 -18.73 -4.44 1.17
CA ALA A 98 -19.14 -3.21 1.82
C ALA A 98 -18.30 -2.04 1.34
N SER A 99 -18.88 -0.85 1.36
CA SER A 99 -18.16 0.39 1.08
C SER A 99 -18.57 1.44 2.10
N TRP A 100 -17.59 2.16 2.63
CA TRP A 100 -17.78 3.30 3.52
C TRP A 100 -17.34 4.57 2.81
N TYR A 101 -18.20 5.56 2.80
CA TYR A 101 -17.89 6.90 2.30
C TYR A 101 -17.29 7.70 3.44
N VAL A 102 -16.00 7.98 3.36
CA VAL A 102 -15.23 8.64 4.42
C VAL A 102 -15.00 10.14 4.15
N GLY A 103 -15.45 10.64 2.99
CA GLY A 103 -15.28 12.04 2.58
C GLY A 103 -13.85 12.37 2.12
N GLU A 104 -13.58 13.65 1.89
CA GLU A 104 -12.28 14.17 1.44
C GLU A 104 -11.27 14.26 2.61
N VAL A 105 -10.97 13.13 3.21
CA VAL A 105 -10.08 13.03 4.38
C VAL A 105 -8.63 12.68 4.02
N TYR A 106 -8.32 12.53 2.74
CA TYR A 106 -7.05 12.02 2.23
C TYR A 106 -6.69 10.69 2.87
N PRO A 107 -7.55 9.65 2.73
CA PRO A 107 -7.29 8.37 3.35
C PRO A 107 -6.06 7.74 2.68
N ARG A 108 -5.05 7.43 3.50
CA ARG A 108 -3.78 6.88 3.03
C ARG A 108 -3.72 5.38 3.25
N GLU A 109 -2.92 4.91 4.17
CA GLU A 109 -2.87 3.49 4.49
C GLU A 109 -4.10 3.02 5.26
N THR A 110 -4.43 1.75 5.09
CA THR A 110 -5.47 1.06 5.85
C THR A 110 -4.92 -0.24 6.43
N ALA A 111 -5.52 -0.70 7.52
CA ALA A 111 -5.11 -1.89 8.24
C ALA A 111 -6.31 -2.58 8.90
N PHE A 112 -6.11 -3.81 9.35
CA PHE A 112 -6.99 -4.49 10.29
C PHE A 112 -6.29 -4.58 11.66
N ASP A 113 -7.02 -4.29 12.72
CA ASP A 113 -6.61 -4.56 14.09
C ASP A 113 -7.70 -5.38 14.82
N LYS A 114 -7.53 -5.61 16.14
CA LYS A 114 -8.52 -6.35 16.95
C LYS A 114 -9.92 -5.74 17.00
N GLN A 115 -10.08 -4.47 16.64
CA GLN A 115 -11.37 -3.77 16.60
C GLN A 115 -11.94 -3.67 15.18
N GLY A 116 -11.25 -4.23 14.17
CA GLY A 116 -11.66 -4.22 12.78
C GLY A 116 -10.85 -3.28 11.91
N MET A 117 -11.50 -2.56 11.00
CA MET A 117 -10.84 -1.69 10.04
C MET A 117 -10.33 -0.41 10.69
N LEU A 118 -9.11 -0.03 10.32
CA LEU A 118 -8.43 1.20 10.71
C LEU A 118 -7.83 1.86 9.47
N PHE A 119 -7.84 3.18 9.39
CA PHE A 119 -7.16 3.90 8.31
C PHE A 119 -6.47 5.17 8.80
N VAL A 120 -5.45 5.58 8.06
CA VAL A 120 -4.75 6.85 8.25
C VAL A 120 -5.56 7.96 7.62
N ASN A 121 -6.08 8.87 8.45
CA ASN A 121 -6.77 10.07 8.04
C ASN A 121 -5.77 11.22 8.08
N THR A 122 -5.13 11.46 6.92
CA THR A 122 -4.05 12.44 6.81
C THR A 122 -4.56 13.87 7.03
N ARG A 123 -5.71 14.21 6.42
CA ARG A 123 -6.27 15.55 6.52
C ARG A 123 -6.60 15.97 7.95
N PHE A 124 -7.02 15.02 8.79
CA PHE A 124 -7.36 15.25 10.19
C PHE A 124 -6.25 14.84 11.16
N SER A 125 -5.08 14.43 10.65
CA SER A 125 -3.90 14.05 11.45
C SER A 125 -4.19 13.00 12.52
N CYS A 126 -4.98 11.98 12.19
CA CYS A 126 -5.39 10.93 13.12
C CYS A 126 -5.46 9.54 12.49
N LEU A 127 -5.47 8.51 13.30
CA LEU A 127 -5.99 7.20 12.94
C LEU A 127 -7.50 7.20 13.12
N ALA A 128 -8.22 6.67 12.16
CA ALA A 128 -9.68 6.70 12.15
C ALA A 128 -10.28 5.35 11.77
N ARG A 129 -11.54 5.13 12.13
CA ARG A 129 -12.34 3.98 11.75
C ARG A 129 -13.52 4.42 10.89
N PRO A 130 -13.93 3.64 9.88
CA PRO A 130 -15.21 3.85 9.22
C PRO A 130 -16.36 3.77 10.23
N SER A 131 -17.35 4.64 10.08
CA SER A 131 -18.53 4.69 10.95
C SER A 131 -19.82 4.48 10.15
N PHE A 132 -20.85 3.95 10.80
CA PHE A 132 -22.20 3.89 10.23
C PHE A 132 -22.98 5.20 10.44
N LYS A 133 -22.50 6.10 11.28
CA LYS A 133 -23.17 7.36 11.63
C LYS A 133 -22.44 8.58 11.11
N TYR A 134 -21.11 8.53 11.05
CA TYR A 134 -20.24 9.63 10.64
C TYR A 134 -19.36 9.21 9.46
N HIS A 135 -18.67 10.13 8.83
CA HIS A 135 -17.65 9.79 7.84
C HIS A 135 -16.51 8.97 8.45
N PHE A 136 -16.19 9.25 9.71
CA PHE A 136 -15.21 8.48 10.49
C PHE A 136 -15.38 8.72 11.99
N GLU A 137 -14.80 7.83 12.77
CA GLU A 137 -14.57 7.97 14.21
C GLU A 137 -13.08 8.00 14.47
N THR A 138 -12.62 8.95 15.31
CA THR A 138 -11.22 9.07 15.69
C THR A 138 -10.83 7.93 16.62
N ALA A 139 -9.84 7.13 16.21
CA ALA A 139 -9.30 6.04 17.03
C ALA A 139 -8.10 6.49 17.86
N TRP A 140 -7.26 7.38 17.30
CA TRP A 140 -6.07 7.90 17.96
C TRP A 140 -5.57 9.14 17.21
N LYS A 141 -4.88 10.04 17.92
CA LYS A 141 -4.13 11.16 17.34
C LYS A 141 -2.80 11.36 18.07
N PRO A 142 -1.77 11.92 17.41
CA PRO A 142 -0.54 12.30 18.10
C PRO A 142 -0.80 13.32 19.21
N GLU A 143 -0.06 13.23 20.32
CA GLU A 143 -0.19 14.14 21.46
C GLU A 143 0.04 15.60 21.06
N PHE A 144 1.01 15.86 20.16
CA PHE A 144 1.33 17.21 19.68
C PHE A 144 0.24 17.82 18.78
N VAL A 145 -0.73 17.04 18.28
CA VAL A 145 -1.91 17.55 17.56
C VAL A 145 -2.98 17.89 18.56
N SER A 146 -3.25 19.17 18.80
CA SER A 146 -4.21 19.63 19.83
C SER A 146 -5.66 19.24 19.49
N GLU A 147 -6.06 19.36 18.21
CA GLU A 147 -7.45 19.18 17.76
C GLU A 147 -7.51 18.34 16.50
N VAL A 148 -8.62 17.61 16.31
CA VAL A 148 -8.94 16.87 15.10
C VAL A 148 -9.69 17.79 14.14
N VAL A 149 -8.93 18.49 13.28
CA VAL A 149 -9.42 19.48 12.32
C VAL A 149 -8.85 19.22 10.92
N PRO A 150 -9.49 19.67 9.82
CA PRO A 150 -9.09 19.34 8.44
C PRO A 150 -7.91 20.17 7.92
N GLU A 151 -6.85 20.28 8.71
CA GLU A 151 -5.69 21.16 8.45
C GLU A 151 -4.42 20.41 8.04
N ASP A 152 -4.45 19.08 7.99
CA ASP A 152 -3.26 18.25 7.67
C ASP A 152 -2.01 18.69 8.46
N ARG A 153 -2.16 18.78 9.77
CA ARG A 153 -1.13 19.39 10.64
C ARG A 153 0.21 18.66 10.63
N CYS A 154 0.20 17.32 10.52
CA CYS A 154 1.44 16.53 10.58
C CYS A 154 1.68 15.61 9.37
N HIS A 155 0.77 15.53 8.44
CA HIS A 155 0.76 14.60 7.31
C HIS A 155 1.02 13.16 7.75
N LEU A 156 0.10 12.64 8.56
CA LEU A 156 0.15 11.23 8.97
C LEU A 156 0.09 10.36 7.71
N SER A 157 1.06 9.42 7.55
CA SER A 157 1.31 8.77 6.26
C SER A 157 1.17 7.26 6.29
N GLY A 158 1.41 6.59 7.43
CA GLY A 158 1.34 5.14 7.50
C GLY A 158 1.12 4.61 8.90
N VAL A 159 0.67 3.33 8.99
CA VAL A 159 0.43 2.63 10.25
C VAL A 159 0.95 1.20 10.21
N ALA A 160 1.71 0.81 11.22
CA ALA A 160 2.13 -0.58 11.47
C ALA A 160 1.27 -1.21 12.56
N ILE A 161 0.82 -2.44 12.28
CA ILE A 161 0.10 -3.27 13.24
C ILE A 161 1.07 -4.28 13.86
N ALA A 162 1.13 -4.33 15.18
CA ALA A 162 1.79 -5.38 15.94
C ALA A 162 0.83 -5.89 17.02
N GLU A 163 0.84 -7.20 17.27
CA GLU A 163 -0.04 -7.82 18.29
C GLU A 163 -1.53 -7.42 18.12
N ASN A 164 -1.98 -7.36 16.87
CA ASN A 164 -3.34 -6.97 16.46
C ASN A 164 -3.78 -5.56 16.94
N GLN A 165 -2.86 -4.64 17.10
CA GLN A 165 -3.15 -3.23 17.41
C GLN A 165 -2.18 -2.28 16.71
N ALA A 166 -2.61 -1.02 16.50
CA ALA A 166 -1.73 0.01 15.97
C ALA A 166 -0.54 0.21 16.93
N ALA A 167 0.67 -0.02 16.41
CA ALA A 167 1.90 0.04 17.21
C ALA A 167 2.75 1.26 16.86
N TYR A 168 2.88 1.57 15.58
CA TYR A 168 3.66 2.70 15.11
C TYR A 168 2.96 3.41 13.96
N VAL A 169 3.19 4.72 13.87
CA VAL A 169 2.78 5.54 12.73
C VAL A 169 3.93 6.38 12.22
N THR A 170 3.89 6.70 10.93
CA THR A 170 4.80 7.66 10.30
C THR A 170 4.06 8.96 10.00
N ALA A 171 4.76 10.10 10.13
CA ALA A 171 4.26 11.41 9.74
C ALA A 171 5.38 12.26 9.15
N PHE A 172 5.03 13.25 8.32
CA PHE A 172 6.01 14.13 7.66
C PHE A 172 6.56 15.21 8.60
N GLY A 173 5.88 15.48 9.72
CA GLY A 173 6.37 16.39 10.74
C GLY A 173 5.63 16.24 12.06
N ALA A 174 6.29 16.57 13.18
CA ALA A 174 5.65 16.69 14.49
C ALA A 174 5.18 18.15 14.68
N THR A 175 4.22 18.59 13.89
CA THR A 175 3.70 19.97 13.84
C THR A 175 2.22 20.03 14.18
N ASN A 176 1.78 21.19 14.70
CA ASN A 176 0.40 21.44 15.16
C ASN A 176 -0.22 22.65 14.46
N THR A 177 0.34 23.10 13.36
CA THR A 177 -0.18 24.18 12.50
C THR A 177 -0.61 23.62 11.16
N GLN A 178 -1.53 24.29 10.49
CA GLN A 178 -2.02 23.90 9.17
C GLN A 178 -0.84 23.68 8.21
N GLU A 179 -0.74 22.44 7.67
CA GLU A 179 0.32 22.01 6.75
C GLU A 179 1.76 22.34 7.19
N GLY A 180 2.02 22.51 8.50
CA GLY A 180 3.32 22.95 9.04
C GLY A 180 4.48 22.00 8.72
N TRP A 181 4.20 20.76 8.38
CA TRP A 181 5.20 19.78 7.90
C TRP A 181 5.89 20.20 6.59
N LYS A 182 5.29 21.10 5.79
CA LYS A 182 5.85 21.56 4.51
C LYS A 182 7.11 22.42 4.67
N GLU A 183 7.27 23.09 5.80
CA GLU A 183 8.42 23.99 6.05
C GLU A 183 9.77 23.27 6.00
N ASN A 184 9.83 22.04 6.51
CA ASN A 184 11.06 21.24 6.60
C ASN A 184 10.88 19.82 6.05
N LEU A 185 10.21 19.67 4.93
CA LEU A 185 9.76 18.41 4.33
C LEU A 185 10.85 17.33 4.24
N LEU A 186 12.11 17.72 4.01
CA LEU A 186 13.21 16.76 3.83
C LEU A 186 13.76 16.17 5.13
N THR A 187 13.46 16.78 6.28
CA THR A 187 14.11 16.43 7.56
C THR A 187 13.16 16.43 8.77
N SER A 188 11.91 16.84 8.59
CA SER A 188 10.94 16.94 9.70
C SER A 188 10.22 15.63 10.00
N GLY A 189 10.32 14.62 9.12
CA GLY A 189 9.61 13.36 9.24
C GLY A 189 9.90 12.62 10.54
N VAL A 190 8.88 11.96 11.07
CA VAL A 190 8.92 11.29 12.37
C VAL A 190 8.29 9.91 12.33
N LEU A 191 8.77 9.06 13.23
CA LEU A 191 8.17 7.80 13.62
C LEU A 191 7.61 7.94 15.04
N ILE A 192 6.37 7.51 15.27
CA ILE A 192 5.67 7.67 16.55
C ILE A 192 5.24 6.29 17.04
N ASN A 193 5.53 5.99 18.31
CA ASN A 193 4.97 4.84 19.01
C ASN A 193 3.54 5.18 19.43
N VAL A 194 2.56 4.42 18.96
CA VAL A 194 1.13 4.69 19.19
C VAL A 194 0.71 4.45 20.64
N PRO A 195 1.03 3.30 21.28
CA PRO A 195 0.66 3.06 22.67
C PRO A 195 1.25 4.08 23.65
N ALA A 196 2.51 4.46 23.47
CA ALA A 196 3.17 5.46 24.34
C ALA A 196 2.84 6.91 23.94
N ASN A 197 2.28 7.10 22.73
CA ASN A 197 2.05 8.40 22.09
C ASN A 197 3.30 9.29 22.04
N GLN A 198 4.46 8.70 21.72
CA GLN A 198 5.76 9.36 21.74
C GLN A 198 6.47 9.25 20.39
N VAL A 199 7.14 10.33 20.00
CA VAL A 199 8.05 10.34 18.85
C VAL A 199 9.32 9.59 19.22
N VAL A 200 9.58 8.47 18.52
CA VAL A 200 10.74 7.59 18.77
C VAL A 200 11.89 7.81 17.78
N LEU A 201 11.61 8.42 16.62
CA LEU A 201 12.64 8.76 15.64
C LEU A 201 12.27 10.05 14.92
N ARG A 202 13.28 10.89 14.62
CA ARG A 202 13.16 12.17 13.92
C ARG A 202 14.17 12.23 12.77
N GLY A 203 14.05 13.25 11.93
CA GLY A 203 15.02 13.51 10.85
C GLY A 203 14.75 12.72 9.59
N LEU A 204 13.55 12.16 9.44
CA LEU A 204 13.16 11.37 8.27
C LEU A 204 12.69 12.27 7.11
N CYS A 205 12.87 11.78 5.89
CA CYS A 205 12.41 12.44 4.68
C CYS A 205 11.14 11.76 4.16
N MET A 206 9.96 12.32 4.49
CA MET A 206 8.65 11.81 4.06
C MET A 206 8.48 10.30 4.31
N PRO A 207 8.55 9.81 5.55
CA PRO A 207 8.49 8.39 5.85
C PRO A 207 7.10 7.80 5.55
N HIS A 208 7.07 6.54 5.05
CA HIS A 208 5.84 5.80 4.73
C HIS A 208 5.94 4.31 5.06
N SER A 209 4.81 3.63 4.94
CA SER A 209 4.69 2.18 4.90
C SER A 209 5.38 1.46 6.05
N PRO A 210 5.16 1.86 7.31
CA PRO A 210 5.70 1.12 8.43
C PRO A 210 5.06 -0.27 8.51
N ARG A 211 5.89 -1.30 8.78
CA ARG A 211 5.46 -2.71 8.87
C ARG A 211 6.16 -3.38 10.03
N TRP A 212 5.40 -4.13 10.81
CA TRP A 212 5.95 -5.02 11.83
C TRP A 212 6.24 -6.37 11.21
N TYR A 213 7.51 -6.76 11.16
CA TYR A 213 7.93 -8.03 10.59
C TYR A 213 9.12 -8.64 11.33
N LYS A 214 9.04 -9.93 11.68
CA LYS A 214 10.08 -10.68 12.41
C LYS A 214 10.59 -9.96 13.67
N GLY A 215 9.66 -9.36 14.46
CA GLY A 215 10.00 -8.70 15.72
C GLY A 215 10.67 -7.33 15.59
N CYS A 216 10.75 -6.77 14.39
CA CYS A 216 11.30 -5.46 14.08
C CYS A 216 10.27 -4.58 13.38
N LEU A 217 10.44 -3.28 13.49
CA LEU A 217 9.72 -2.30 12.72
C LEU A 217 10.53 -1.93 11.48
N TRP A 218 9.94 -2.15 10.32
CA TRP A 218 10.46 -1.77 9.01
C TRP A 218 9.69 -0.58 8.48
N PHE A 219 10.33 0.35 7.82
CA PHE A 219 9.65 1.49 7.20
C PHE A 219 10.47 2.07 6.05
N LEU A 220 9.80 2.84 5.20
CA LEU A 220 10.41 3.50 4.06
C LEU A 220 10.69 4.97 4.41
N ASN A 221 11.95 5.39 4.30
CA ASN A 221 12.36 6.78 4.29
C ASN A 221 12.24 7.28 2.84
N SER A 222 11.00 7.56 2.43
CA SER A 222 10.57 7.55 1.03
C SER A 222 11.27 8.58 0.15
N GLY A 223 11.43 9.81 0.63
CA GLY A 223 12.13 10.86 -0.10
C GLY A 223 13.65 10.64 -0.20
N ALA A 224 14.21 9.76 0.63
CA ALA A 224 15.60 9.33 0.53
C ALA A 224 15.78 8.06 -0.33
N GLY A 225 14.66 7.38 -0.67
CA GLY A 225 14.68 6.13 -1.42
C GLY A 225 15.19 4.94 -0.57
N GLU A 226 14.95 4.91 0.73
CA GLU A 226 15.63 3.98 1.63
C GLU A 226 14.65 3.07 2.37
N LEU A 227 15.03 1.79 2.54
CA LEU A 227 14.43 0.87 3.49
C LEU A 227 15.20 0.92 4.81
N TRP A 228 14.47 1.18 5.88
CA TRP A 228 15.01 1.24 7.25
C TRP A 228 14.41 0.14 8.12
N VAL A 229 15.18 -0.30 9.12
CA VAL A 229 14.74 -1.21 10.17
C VAL A 229 15.09 -0.63 11.53
N LEU A 230 14.13 -0.70 12.46
CA LEU A 230 14.29 -0.37 13.86
C LEU A 230 14.03 -1.63 14.70
N SER A 231 14.98 -1.97 15.57
CA SER A 231 14.83 -3.00 16.60
C SER A 231 14.30 -2.38 17.89
N PRO A 232 13.04 -2.59 18.29
CA PRO A 232 12.52 -1.99 19.52
C PRO A 232 13.19 -2.50 20.82
N ARG A 233 13.89 -3.64 20.75
CA ARG A 233 14.58 -4.21 21.90
C ARG A 233 15.88 -3.48 22.24
N THR A 234 16.61 -3.04 21.20
CA THR A 234 17.93 -2.39 21.34
C THR A 234 17.89 -0.91 20.98
N ASN A 235 16.78 -0.41 20.42
CA ASN A 235 16.64 0.90 19.80
C ASN A 235 17.63 1.15 18.62
N ASP A 236 18.22 0.09 18.09
CA ASP A 236 19.09 0.20 16.92
C ASP A 236 18.28 0.50 15.67
N VAL A 237 18.75 1.47 14.89
CA VAL A 237 18.18 1.84 13.60
C VAL A 237 19.23 1.64 12.51
N LYS A 238 18.86 1.00 11.41
CA LYS A 238 19.75 0.73 10.27
C LYS A 238 19.09 1.03 8.95
N VAL A 239 19.87 1.58 8.00
CA VAL A 239 19.52 1.60 6.57
C VAL A 239 19.91 0.25 5.99
N VAL A 240 18.94 -0.44 5.39
CA VAL A 240 19.14 -1.76 4.79
C VAL A 240 19.55 -1.64 3.33
N CYS A 241 18.90 -0.74 2.60
CA CYS A 241 19.21 -0.44 1.21
C CYS A 241 18.78 0.97 0.80
N SER A 242 19.31 1.40 -0.35
CA SER A 242 18.89 2.62 -1.04
C SER A 242 18.49 2.30 -2.48
N LEU A 243 17.35 2.82 -2.93
CA LEU A 243 16.77 2.60 -4.25
C LEU A 243 16.65 3.91 -5.03
N PRO A 244 16.73 3.88 -6.36
CA PRO A 244 16.71 5.08 -7.20
C PRO A 244 15.29 5.56 -7.50
N GLY A 245 14.57 6.02 -6.50
CA GLY A 245 13.22 6.52 -6.66
C GLY A 245 12.56 6.84 -5.32
N TYR A 246 11.36 7.39 -5.40
CA TYR A 246 10.50 7.56 -4.24
C TYR A 246 9.91 6.20 -3.85
N VAL A 247 10.23 5.70 -2.67
CA VAL A 247 9.79 4.37 -2.25
C VAL A 247 8.48 4.43 -1.47
N HIS A 248 7.50 3.60 -1.87
CA HIS A 248 6.19 3.57 -1.25
C HIS A 248 5.51 2.20 -1.45
N GLY A 249 4.83 1.71 -0.41
CA GLY A 249 4.32 0.33 -0.39
C GLY A 249 5.41 -0.65 -0.01
N LEU A 250 5.18 -1.40 1.06
CA LEU A 250 6.11 -2.38 1.63
C LEU A 250 5.33 -3.58 2.13
N ASP A 251 5.81 -4.77 1.76
CA ASP A 251 5.33 -6.04 2.31
C ASP A 251 6.46 -7.06 2.35
N PHE A 252 6.26 -8.22 2.99
CA PHE A 252 7.32 -9.19 3.22
C PHE A 252 6.87 -10.61 2.90
N TRP A 253 7.81 -11.40 2.37
CA TRP A 253 7.67 -12.83 2.24
C TRP A 253 9.02 -13.52 2.54
N ASN A 254 9.05 -14.38 3.56
CA ASN A 254 10.26 -15.03 4.07
C ASN A 254 11.38 -14.02 4.37
N ASP A 255 12.50 -14.09 3.67
CA ASP A 255 13.65 -13.19 3.82
C ASP A 255 13.67 -12.07 2.77
N TYR A 256 12.53 -11.79 2.15
CA TYR A 256 12.42 -10.74 1.13
C TYR A 256 11.47 -9.63 1.55
N ALA A 257 11.92 -8.39 1.36
CA ALA A 257 11.09 -7.19 1.32
C ALA A 257 10.67 -6.91 -0.12
N ILE A 258 9.40 -6.59 -0.32
CA ILE A 258 8.83 -6.20 -1.61
C ILE A 258 8.48 -4.73 -1.52
N ILE A 259 9.10 -3.91 -2.38
CA ILE A 259 9.08 -2.45 -2.27
C ILE A 259 8.60 -1.83 -3.57
N GLY A 260 7.60 -0.95 -3.50
CA GLY A 260 7.21 -0.10 -4.61
C GLY A 260 8.17 1.06 -4.78
N VAL A 261 8.59 1.32 -6.01
CA VAL A 261 9.46 2.44 -6.40
C VAL A 261 8.71 3.29 -7.41
N SER A 262 8.75 4.60 -7.25
CA SER A 262 8.05 5.58 -8.07
C SER A 262 9.00 6.63 -8.65
N LEU A 263 8.60 7.18 -9.79
CA LEU A 263 9.28 8.35 -10.36
C LEU A 263 9.02 9.60 -9.49
N PRO A 264 9.93 10.57 -9.49
CA PRO A 264 9.66 11.87 -8.88
C PRO A 264 8.44 12.52 -9.55
N ARG A 265 7.59 13.19 -8.77
CA ARG A 265 6.45 13.93 -9.30
C ARG A 265 6.94 15.19 -10.03
N ASN A 266 6.20 15.61 -11.07
CA ASN A 266 6.49 16.86 -11.77
C ASN A 266 6.37 18.04 -10.79
N GLY A 267 7.41 18.85 -10.68
CA GLY A 267 7.49 20.01 -9.77
C GLY A 267 8.35 19.77 -8.51
N GLU A 268 8.63 18.52 -8.13
CA GLU A 268 9.54 18.20 -7.01
C GLU A 268 11.03 18.48 -7.36
N ASN A 269 11.31 18.85 -8.63
CA ASN A 269 12.65 19.16 -9.14
C ASN A 269 13.01 20.66 -9.08
N ASN A 270 12.09 21.54 -8.68
CA ASN A 270 12.23 22.97 -8.84
C ASN A 270 12.64 23.66 -7.54
N GLY A 271 13.96 23.77 -7.31
CA GLY A 271 14.54 24.62 -6.29
C GLY A 271 15.78 24.01 -5.62
N GLU A 272 16.78 24.83 -5.31
CA GLU A 272 18.01 24.40 -4.64
C GLU A 272 17.76 23.73 -3.26
N ASN A 273 16.63 24.00 -2.62
CA ASN A 273 16.24 23.44 -1.32
C ASN A 273 15.28 22.24 -1.39
N GLY A 274 14.80 21.84 -2.59
CA GLY A 274 13.71 20.87 -2.75
C GLY A 274 14.08 19.54 -3.41
N ARG A 275 15.34 19.35 -3.80
CA ARG A 275 15.73 18.11 -4.48
C ARG A 275 15.78 16.93 -3.50
N LEU A 276 14.92 15.94 -3.73
CA LEU A 276 14.85 14.73 -2.90
C LEU A 276 16.21 14.03 -2.78
N PRO A 277 16.60 13.53 -1.60
CA PRO A 277 17.91 12.92 -1.39
C PRO A 277 18.24 11.78 -2.35
N PHE A 278 17.29 10.93 -2.74
CA PHE A 278 17.55 9.85 -3.72
C PHE A 278 17.99 10.41 -5.09
N MET A 279 17.54 11.59 -5.49
CA MET A 279 17.89 12.22 -6.77
C MET A 279 19.33 12.74 -6.83
N ARG A 280 20.02 12.82 -5.68
CA ARG A 280 21.42 13.19 -5.57
C ARG A 280 22.37 12.03 -5.90
N LYS A 281 21.83 10.81 -5.97
CA LYS A 281 22.58 9.56 -6.18
C LYS A 281 22.64 9.20 -7.67
N ASN A 282 23.08 9.92 -8.56
CA ASN A 282 23.37 9.67 -10.00
C ASN A 282 22.82 8.36 -10.62
N GLN A 283 21.70 7.84 -10.12
CA GLN A 283 21.00 6.65 -10.59
C GLN A 283 19.73 7.07 -11.29
N LYS A 284 19.38 6.40 -12.40
CA LYS A 284 18.16 6.72 -13.15
C LYS A 284 16.93 6.21 -12.38
N PRO A 285 15.99 7.08 -11.98
CA PRO A 285 14.76 6.66 -11.35
C PRO A 285 13.89 5.81 -12.29
N PHE A 286 13.11 4.90 -11.70
CA PHE A 286 12.12 4.11 -12.42
C PHE A 286 10.84 3.93 -11.58
N CYS A 287 9.75 3.49 -12.21
CA CYS A 287 8.54 3.06 -11.53
C CYS A 287 8.42 1.54 -11.61
N GLY A 288 8.29 0.86 -10.47
CA GLY A 288 8.26 -0.60 -10.46
C GLY A 288 8.24 -1.20 -9.06
N VAL A 289 8.45 -2.50 -9.00
CA VAL A 289 8.54 -3.30 -7.76
C VAL A 289 9.93 -3.91 -7.65
N VAL A 290 10.56 -3.75 -6.50
CA VAL A 290 11.84 -4.35 -6.16
C VAL A 290 11.62 -5.45 -5.13
N VAL A 291 12.22 -6.61 -5.37
CA VAL A 291 12.37 -7.69 -4.39
C VAL A 291 13.77 -7.62 -3.83
N LEU A 292 13.89 -7.47 -2.52
CA LEU A 292 15.13 -7.26 -1.81
C LEU A 292 15.32 -8.32 -0.71
N ASN A 293 16.50 -8.94 -0.62
CA ASN A 293 16.85 -9.78 0.52
C ASN A 293 17.15 -8.90 1.75
N ILE A 294 16.43 -9.10 2.86
CA ILE A 294 16.50 -8.25 4.05
C ILE A 294 17.79 -8.42 4.86
N HIS A 295 18.53 -9.49 4.68
CA HIS A 295 19.79 -9.75 5.40
C HIS A 295 20.99 -9.17 4.66
N SER A 296 21.05 -9.39 3.34
CA SER A 296 22.17 -8.90 2.51
C SER A 296 21.98 -7.49 1.98
N GLY A 297 20.73 -6.98 1.94
CA GLY A 297 20.39 -5.72 1.29
C GLY A 297 20.48 -5.79 -0.26
N GLN A 298 20.68 -6.98 -0.84
CA GLN A 298 20.82 -7.15 -2.29
C GLN A 298 19.46 -7.28 -2.97
N ILE A 299 19.34 -6.69 -4.15
CA ILE A 299 18.18 -6.82 -5.01
C ILE A 299 18.18 -8.21 -5.63
N ALA A 300 17.09 -8.95 -5.43
CA ALA A 300 16.86 -10.28 -5.98
C ALA A 300 16.10 -10.23 -7.31
N GLY A 301 15.31 -9.17 -7.56
CA GLY A 301 14.58 -9.02 -8.81
C GLY A 301 13.86 -7.68 -8.93
N ILE A 302 13.59 -7.28 -10.17
CA ILE A 302 12.93 -6.02 -10.50
C ILE A 302 11.81 -6.25 -11.53
N PHE A 303 10.63 -5.73 -11.21
CA PHE A 303 9.56 -5.49 -12.17
C PHE A 303 9.46 -3.99 -12.44
N GLN A 304 9.37 -3.58 -13.69
CA GLN A 304 9.35 -2.18 -14.08
C GLN A 304 8.17 -1.85 -14.99
N PHE A 305 7.48 -0.74 -14.70
CA PHE A 305 6.57 -0.10 -15.63
C PHE A 305 7.37 0.79 -16.59
N LEU A 306 7.29 0.47 -17.87
CA LEU A 306 7.99 1.20 -18.94
C LEU A 306 7.17 2.39 -19.44
N GLN A 307 5.84 2.30 -19.33
CA GLN A 307 4.90 3.32 -19.79
C GLN A 307 3.55 3.20 -19.07
N GLY A 308 2.87 4.34 -18.88
CA GLY A 308 1.50 4.40 -18.38
C GLY A 308 1.35 4.30 -16.86
N CYS A 309 2.48 4.23 -16.12
CA CYS A 309 2.51 4.29 -14.67
C CYS A 309 3.79 4.99 -14.20
N SER A 310 3.64 5.97 -13.33
CA SER A 310 4.75 6.72 -12.71
C SER A 310 4.79 6.59 -11.19
N GLU A 311 3.73 6.06 -10.58
CA GLU A 311 3.58 6.02 -9.13
C GLU A 311 2.94 4.70 -8.68
N ILE A 312 3.56 4.06 -7.70
CA ILE A 312 2.98 3.01 -6.86
C ILE A 312 2.75 3.63 -5.49
N PHE A 313 1.52 3.56 -4.96
CA PHE A 313 1.21 4.14 -3.66
C PHE A 313 1.28 3.09 -2.54
N ASP A 314 0.72 1.91 -2.76
CA ASP A 314 0.79 0.80 -1.80
C ASP A 314 0.91 -0.53 -2.54
N LEU A 315 1.42 -1.52 -1.86
CA LEU A 315 1.44 -2.89 -2.33
C LEU A 315 1.12 -3.87 -1.21
N ARG A 316 0.48 -4.99 -1.58
CA ARG A 316 0.23 -6.12 -0.69
C ARG A 316 0.46 -7.43 -1.42
N LEU A 317 0.97 -8.38 -0.68
CA LEU A 317 1.10 -9.75 -1.13
C LEU A 317 -0.21 -10.53 -0.93
N LEU A 318 -0.60 -11.30 -1.94
CA LEU A 318 -1.76 -12.19 -1.92
C LEU A 318 -1.27 -13.62 -2.03
N PRO A 319 -0.94 -14.27 -0.91
CA PRO A 319 -0.40 -15.63 -0.93
C PRO A 319 -1.45 -16.61 -1.46
N LYS A 320 -0.99 -17.64 -2.20
CA LYS A 320 -1.83 -18.70 -2.78
C LYS A 320 -2.85 -18.19 -3.82
N SER A 321 -2.70 -16.98 -4.34
CA SER A 321 -3.53 -16.39 -5.39
C SER A 321 -2.63 -16.01 -6.56
N ARG A 322 -2.45 -16.91 -7.53
CA ARG A 322 -1.52 -16.72 -8.66
C ARG A 322 -2.06 -15.78 -9.72
N ARG A 323 -3.37 -15.85 -9.96
CA ARG A 323 -4.06 -15.02 -10.97
C ARG A 323 -5.37 -14.52 -10.39
N VAL A 324 -5.35 -13.26 -10.02
CA VAL A 324 -6.46 -12.58 -9.33
C VAL A 324 -7.34 -11.87 -10.34
N ALA A 325 -8.66 -12.09 -10.25
CA ALA A 325 -9.70 -11.21 -10.77
C ALA A 325 -10.29 -10.38 -9.63
N LEU A 326 -10.72 -9.17 -9.94
CA LEU A 326 -11.43 -8.30 -9.00
C LEU A 326 -12.64 -7.71 -9.71
N LEU A 327 -13.81 -7.83 -9.09
CA LEU A 327 -15.07 -7.27 -9.58
C LEU A 327 -15.33 -5.90 -8.97
N THR A 328 -15.72 -4.96 -9.80
CA THR A 328 -16.17 -3.62 -9.40
C THR A 328 -17.60 -3.41 -9.89
N LEU A 329 -18.37 -2.56 -9.22
CA LEU A 329 -19.80 -2.37 -9.48
C LEU A 329 -20.12 -1.88 -10.91
N ASP A 330 -19.14 -1.33 -11.62
CA ASP A 330 -19.26 -0.92 -13.02
C ASP A 330 -19.14 -2.09 -14.02
N LYS A 331 -18.85 -3.31 -13.54
CA LYS A 331 -18.73 -4.51 -14.39
C LYS A 331 -19.98 -5.37 -14.33
N PRO A 332 -20.57 -5.76 -15.48
CA PRO A 332 -21.75 -6.64 -15.51
C PRO A 332 -21.57 -7.92 -14.69
N ALA A 333 -20.42 -8.55 -14.76
CA ALA A 333 -20.09 -9.75 -13.97
C ALA A 333 -20.23 -9.56 -12.45
N CYS A 334 -20.13 -8.33 -11.93
CA CYS A 334 -20.34 -8.06 -10.51
C CYS A 334 -21.81 -8.28 -10.09
N HIS A 335 -22.75 -8.01 -11.00
CA HIS A 335 -24.18 -8.19 -10.75
C HIS A 335 -24.65 -9.65 -10.95
N GLU A 336 -23.84 -10.45 -11.63
CA GLU A 336 -24.09 -11.86 -11.89
C GLU A 336 -23.54 -12.79 -10.79
N ALA A 337 -22.56 -12.29 -10.01
CA ALA A 337 -21.89 -13.07 -8.97
C ALA A 337 -22.66 -12.99 -7.65
N VAL A 338 -23.24 -14.09 -7.21
CA VAL A 338 -23.96 -14.20 -5.94
C VAL A 338 -23.31 -15.27 -5.06
N THR A 339 -23.12 -14.94 -3.78
CA THR A 339 -22.49 -15.85 -2.81
C THR A 339 -23.28 -15.84 -1.51
N CYS A 340 -23.40 -17.02 -0.89
CA CYS A 340 -23.83 -17.17 0.50
C CYS A 340 -22.82 -18.04 1.26
N ASP A 341 -23.12 -18.35 2.50
CA ASP A 341 -22.29 -19.19 3.38
C ASP A 341 -22.18 -20.65 2.91
N GLN A 342 -23.12 -21.12 2.08
CA GLN A 342 -23.18 -22.51 1.61
C GLN A 342 -22.63 -22.68 0.20
N ALA A 343 -22.78 -21.69 -0.70
CA ALA A 343 -22.45 -21.84 -2.11
C ALA A 343 -22.28 -20.49 -2.81
N SER A 344 -21.81 -20.56 -4.06
CA SER A 344 -21.60 -19.40 -4.91
C SER A 344 -22.03 -19.69 -6.34
N TRP A 345 -22.62 -18.73 -7.01
CA TRP A 345 -23.19 -18.88 -8.35
C TRP A 345 -22.88 -17.68 -9.24
N TRP A 346 -22.79 -17.98 -10.54
CA TRP A 346 -22.95 -17.00 -11.59
C TRP A 346 -24.39 -17.04 -12.12
N ILE A 347 -25.17 -15.98 -11.87
CA ILE A 347 -26.54 -15.83 -12.37
C ILE A 347 -26.44 -15.15 -13.74
N ARG A 348 -25.97 -15.90 -14.75
CA ARG A 348 -25.85 -15.40 -16.12
C ARG A 348 -27.13 -15.69 -16.91
N PRO A 349 -27.55 -14.79 -17.84
CA PRO A 349 -28.61 -15.11 -18.79
C PRO A 349 -28.28 -16.42 -19.51
N LYS A 350 -29.27 -17.27 -19.66
CA LYS A 350 -29.10 -18.44 -20.53
C LYS A 350 -28.89 -17.94 -21.94
N SER A 351 -27.78 -18.28 -22.55
CA SER A 351 -27.46 -18.01 -23.97
C SER A 351 -28.43 -18.73 -24.89
#